data_93ebec24457d1e98265fd3b2f6c64782
#
_entry.id   93ebec24457d1e98265fd3b2f6c64782
#
_cell.length_a   1.000
_cell.length_b   1.000
_cell.length_c   1.000
_cell.angle_alpha   90.00
_cell.angle_beta   90.00
_cell.angle_gamma   90.00
#
_symmetry.space_group_name_H-M   'P 1'
#
loop_
_entity.id
_entity.type
_entity.pdbx_description
1 polymer ?
#
loop_
_entity_poly.entity_id
_entity_poly.type
_entity_poly.pdbx_seq_one_letter_code
_entity_poly.pdbx_strand_id
1 'polypeptide(L)'
;MRAIVLNTIKYSDKDLIAELLTEKDGCLSFMQRINTSKRAKIRTAWFQPLTRLDVDYDDRPAHKLKRLATAQPLPLLTIPYEPAKTTMALFLAEFLRVTMRSEPASPLLFEYVWNSIEWLDTCRESFANFHLVFLLHLARFFGFEPNLEAPSPNCYFDLESGTFTTVRPLHPNVLLPEEAQLLPTLMRMNLATMHLFKLSGEQRSQLLRFMNNYYKLHIPNFAELKSLKVLQEVFA
;
A
#
# COMPACT_ATOMS: atom_id res chain seq x y z
N MET A 1 -2.89 21.42 -1.21
CA MET A 1 -1.83 20.41 -0.97
C MET A 1 -2.36 19.03 -1.29
N ARG A 2 -1.56 18.18 -1.93
CA ARG A 2 -1.97 16.82 -2.30
C ARG A 2 -2.07 15.89 -1.08
N ALA A 3 -3.07 15.02 -1.09
CA ALA A 3 -3.28 14.01 -0.07
C ALA A 3 -3.93 12.75 -0.65
N ILE A 4 -3.73 11.61 0.02
CA ILE A 4 -4.27 10.30 -0.35
C ILE A 4 -5.06 9.75 0.83
N VAL A 5 -6.28 9.29 0.60
CA VAL A 5 -7.12 8.68 1.64
C VAL A 5 -6.63 7.27 1.94
N LEU A 6 -6.25 7.02 3.19
CA LEU A 6 -5.85 5.69 3.65
C LEU A 6 -6.98 4.97 4.39
N ASN A 7 -7.73 5.70 5.21
CA ASN A 7 -8.79 5.10 6.01
C ASN A 7 -9.86 6.14 6.35
N THR A 8 -11.08 5.64 6.60
CA THR A 8 -12.20 6.48 7.01
C THR A 8 -13.04 5.73 8.05
N ILE A 9 -13.28 6.38 9.17
CA ILE A 9 -14.08 5.84 10.27
C ILE A 9 -15.28 6.77 10.50
N LYS A 10 -16.49 6.22 10.48
CA LYS A 10 -17.68 6.95 10.90
C LYS A 10 -17.60 7.18 12.41
N TYR A 11 -17.47 8.45 12.82
CA TYR A 11 -17.40 8.82 14.23
C TYR A 11 -18.77 9.09 14.83
N SER A 12 -19.63 9.76 14.07
CA SER A 12 -21.03 10.04 14.43
C SER A 12 -21.90 10.05 13.17
N ASP A 13 -23.19 10.35 13.31
CA ASP A 13 -24.07 10.51 12.14
C ASP A 13 -23.70 11.72 11.27
N LYS A 14 -22.95 12.66 11.81
CA LYS A 14 -22.58 13.90 11.12
C LYS A 14 -21.08 14.08 10.95
N ASP A 15 -20.24 13.22 11.53
CA ASP A 15 -18.80 13.37 11.51
C ASP A 15 -18.10 12.06 11.15
N LEU A 16 -17.04 12.15 10.36
CA LEU A 16 -16.11 11.08 10.08
C LEU A 16 -14.69 11.47 10.52
N ILE A 17 -13.84 10.48 10.76
CA ILE A 17 -12.40 10.65 10.90
C ILE A 17 -11.78 10.04 9.65
N ALA A 18 -11.01 10.85 8.91
CA ALA A 18 -10.24 10.42 7.75
C ALA A 18 -8.75 10.43 8.09
N GLU A 19 -8.06 9.33 7.82
CA GLU A 19 -6.61 9.22 7.88
C GLU A 19 -6.07 9.44 6.47
N LEU A 20 -5.29 10.50 6.28
CA LEU A 20 -4.74 10.89 4.98
C LEU A 20 -3.21 10.83 5.02
N LEU A 21 -2.61 10.29 3.97
CA LEU A 21 -1.20 10.50 3.67
C LEU A 21 -1.08 11.83 2.93
N THR A 22 -0.40 12.79 3.53
CA THR A 22 -0.20 14.13 2.97
C THR A 22 1.20 14.27 2.39
N GLU A 23 1.34 15.12 1.38
CA GLU A 23 2.61 15.34 0.69
C GLU A 23 3.71 15.90 1.59
N LYS A 24 3.32 16.78 2.55
CA LYS A 24 4.29 17.54 3.35
C LYS A 24 4.40 17.08 4.80
N ASP A 25 3.32 16.57 5.37
CA ASP A 25 3.23 16.34 6.81
C ASP A 25 3.02 14.87 7.17
N GLY A 26 3.18 13.95 6.20
CA GLY A 26 3.02 12.51 6.41
C GLY A 26 1.57 12.10 6.70
N CYS A 27 1.37 11.09 7.54
CA CYS A 27 0.06 10.60 7.89
C CYS A 27 -0.60 11.47 8.95
N LEU A 28 -1.74 12.08 8.61
CA LEU A 28 -2.53 12.91 9.49
C LEU A 28 -3.97 12.42 9.60
N SER A 29 -4.58 12.66 10.78
CA SER A 29 -6.00 12.37 11.04
C SER A 29 -6.81 13.64 11.05
N PHE A 30 -7.92 13.63 10.31
CA PHE A 30 -8.82 14.75 10.16
C PHE A 30 -10.22 14.39 10.64
N MET A 31 -10.79 15.19 11.54
CA MET A 31 -12.22 15.12 11.84
C MET A 31 -12.97 15.99 10.84
N GLN A 32 -13.86 15.37 10.07
CA GLN A 32 -14.59 16.08 9.03
C GLN A 32 -16.09 15.91 9.20
N ARG A 33 -16.82 17.04 9.20
CA ARG A 33 -18.27 17.01 9.21
C ARG A 33 -18.81 16.54 7.86
N ILE A 34 -19.66 15.52 7.91
CA ILE A 34 -20.31 14.95 6.74
C ILE A 34 -21.56 15.79 6.42
N ASN A 35 -21.69 16.18 5.18
CA ASN A 35 -22.92 16.74 4.66
C ASN A 35 -23.38 15.94 3.45
N THR A 36 -24.60 15.40 3.49
CA THR A 36 -25.19 14.61 2.41
C THR A 36 -25.81 15.46 1.30
N SER A 37 -25.88 16.78 1.50
CA SER A 37 -26.41 17.72 0.51
C SER A 37 -25.58 17.73 -0.79
N LYS A 38 -26.22 17.80 -1.95
CA LYS A 38 -25.54 17.99 -3.25
C LYS A 38 -24.70 19.27 -3.31
N ARG A 39 -24.98 20.25 -2.45
CA ARG A 39 -24.24 21.52 -2.33
C ARG A 39 -23.14 21.47 -1.26
N ALA A 40 -22.89 20.32 -0.66
CA ALA A 40 -21.86 20.18 0.37
C ALA A 40 -20.48 20.48 -0.22
N LYS A 41 -19.72 21.31 0.51
CA LYS A 41 -18.32 21.61 0.16
C LYS A 41 -17.41 20.39 0.28
N ILE A 42 -17.75 19.43 1.15
CA ILE A 42 -17.01 18.18 1.37
C ILE A 42 -18.03 17.05 1.47
N ARG A 43 -17.83 15.98 0.67
CA ARG A 43 -18.75 14.83 0.59
C ARG A 43 -18.08 13.57 1.07
N THR A 44 -18.83 12.70 1.76
CA THR A 44 -18.35 11.39 2.25
C THR A 44 -17.79 10.51 1.13
N ALA A 45 -18.40 10.56 -0.07
CA ALA A 45 -17.95 9.78 -1.21
C ALA A 45 -16.51 10.08 -1.67
N TRP A 46 -15.92 11.20 -1.24
CA TRP A 46 -14.54 11.55 -1.57
C TRP A 46 -13.51 10.84 -0.69
N PHE A 47 -13.94 10.24 0.42
CA PHE A 47 -13.08 9.57 1.38
C PHE A 47 -13.06 8.04 1.18
N GLN A 48 -13.07 7.61 -0.09
CA GLN A 48 -12.84 6.20 -0.42
C GLN A 48 -11.32 5.89 -0.40
N PRO A 49 -10.93 4.65 -0.07
CA PRO A 49 -9.53 4.23 -0.07
C PRO A 49 -8.81 4.59 -1.36
N LEU A 50 -7.60 5.11 -1.23
CA LEU A 50 -6.72 5.61 -2.30
C LEU A 50 -7.27 6.78 -3.12
N THR A 51 -8.40 7.39 -2.75
CA THR A 51 -8.83 8.64 -3.39
C THR A 51 -7.76 9.71 -3.21
N ARG A 52 -7.37 10.32 -4.31
CA ARG A 52 -6.43 11.45 -4.33
C ARG A 52 -7.21 12.74 -4.13
N LEU A 53 -6.76 13.57 -3.21
CA LEU A 53 -7.42 14.83 -2.85
C LEU A 53 -6.44 16.00 -2.99
N ASP A 54 -6.96 17.15 -3.38
CA ASP A 54 -6.34 18.44 -3.08
C ASP A 54 -7.03 19.02 -1.84
N VAL A 55 -6.26 19.25 -0.79
CA VAL A 55 -6.77 19.65 0.53
C VAL A 55 -6.11 20.92 1.04
N ASP A 56 -6.89 21.66 1.82
CA ASP A 56 -6.39 22.77 2.63
C ASP A 56 -6.86 22.56 4.07
N TYR A 57 -5.98 22.83 5.06
CA TYR A 57 -6.28 22.70 6.46
C TYR A 57 -5.43 23.64 7.31
N ASP A 58 -5.95 23.96 8.48
CA ASP A 58 -5.25 24.80 9.46
C ASP A 58 -4.27 23.94 10.26
N ASP A 59 -2.99 24.30 10.20
CA ASP A 59 -1.89 23.58 10.85
C ASP A 59 -1.61 24.06 12.29
N ARG A 60 -2.62 24.50 13.00
CA ARG A 60 -2.43 24.87 14.42
C ARG A 60 -1.98 23.66 15.24
N PRO A 61 -0.86 23.76 15.99
CA PRO A 61 -0.25 22.61 16.68
C PRO A 61 -1.09 22.06 17.84
N ALA A 62 -2.15 22.75 18.26
CA ALA A 62 -2.92 22.44 19.46
C ALA A 62 -3.83 21.18 19.33
N HIS A 63 -4.09 20.65 18.15
CA HIS A 63 -5.06 19.57 17.98
C HIS A 63 -4.47 18.32 17.31
N LYS A 64 -4.55 17.16 17.99
CA LYS A 64 -4.22 15.85 17.42
C LYS A 64 -5.13 15.49 16.24
N LEU A 65 -6.37 15.98 16.21
CA LEU A 65 -7.32 15.85 15.12
C LEU A 65 -7.48 17.22 14.45
N LYS A 66 -7.01 17.31 13.21
CA LYS A 66 -7.13 18.52 12.38
C LYS A 66 -8.50 18.57 11.70
N ARG A 67 -8.82 19.68 11.04
CA ARG A 67 -10.03 19.83 10.22
C ARG A 67 -9.65 20.32 8.83
N LEU A 68 -10.27 19.74 7.81
CA LEU A 68 -10.13 20.23 6.45
C LEU A 68 -10.93 21.53 6.27
N ALA A 69 -10.29 22.56 5.81
CA ALA A 69 -10.94 23.79 5.35
C ALA A 69 -11.59 23.56 3.97
N THR A 70 -10.84 22.92 3.07
CA THR A 70 -11.32 22.51 1.77
C THR A 70 -10.82 21.11 1.43
N ALA A 71 -11.56 20.41 0.59
CA ALA A 71 -11.14 19.17 -0.07
C ALA A 71 -11.75 19.11 -1.46
N GLN A 72 -10.94 18.74 -2.44
CA GLN A 72 -11.39 18.52 -3.82
C GLN A 72 -10.83 17.17 -4.31
N PRO A 73 -11.68 16.21 -4.70
CA PRO A 73 -11.21 14.94 -5.20
C PRO A 73 -10.69 15.08 -6.63
N LEU A 74 -9.57 14.39 -6.91
CA LEU A 74 -9.21 14.03 -8.26
C LEU A 74 -9.97 12.73 -8.58
N PRO A 75 -10.86 12.74 -9.59
CA PRO A 75 -11.71 11.58 -9.86
C PRO A 75 -10.88 10.34 -10.16
N LEU A 76 -11.24 9.21 -9.54
CA LEU A 76 -10.76 7.90 -9.94
C LEU A 76 -11.60 7.39 -11.10
N LEU A 77 -10.94 6.86 -12.14
CA LEU A 77 -11.56 6.47 -13.40
C LEU A 77 -12.05 5.02 -13.39
N THR A 78 -11.25 4.10 -12.87
CA THR A 78 -11.51 2.66 -12.93
C THR A 78 -11.50 1.98 -11.57
N ILE A 79 -10.68 2.42 -10.63
CA ILE A 79 -10.54 1.77 -9.30
C ILE A 79 -11.89 1.52 -8.60
N PRO A 80 -12.85 2.48 -8.54
CA PRO A 80 -14.13 2.25 -7.87
C PRO A 80 -15.09 1.32 -8.61
N TYR A 81 -14.84 1.06 -9.91
CA TYR A 81 -15.77 0.37 -10.79
C TYR A 81 -15.31 -1.04 -11.19
N GLU A 82 -14.04 -1.37 -10.96
CA GLU A 82 -13.47 -2.69 -11.22
C GLU A 82 -13.21 -3.44 -9.90
N PRO A 83 -13.95 -4.52 -9.59
CA PRO A 83 -13.85 -5.22 -8.29
C PRO A 83 -12.43 -5.62 -7.90
N ALA A 84 -11.64 -6.11 -8.86
CA ALA A 84 -10.24 -6.47 -8.62
C ALA A 84 -9.39 -5.26 -8.21
N LYS A 85 -9.55 -4.11 -8.86
CA LYS A 85 -8.84 -2.86 -8.49
C LYS A 85 -9.34 -2.30 -7.17
N THR A 86 -10.65 -2.36 -6.91
CA THR A 86 -11.23 -1.95 -5.63
C THR A 86 -10.64 -2.76 -4.48
N THR A 87 -10.55 -4.09 -4.63
CA THR A 87 -9.95 -4.97 -3.61
C THR A 87 -8.47 -4.66 -3.40
N MET A 88 -7.75 -4.41 -4.48
CA MET A 88 -6.34 -4.00 -4.41
C MET A 88 -6.18 -2.65 -3.71
N ALA A 89 -7.05 -1.69 -3.99
CA ALA A 89 -7.04 -0.37 -3.35
C ALA A 89 -7.33 -0.46 -1.85
N LEU A 90 -8.28 -1.29 -1.42
CA LEU A 90 -8.55 -1.57 0.00
C LEU A 90 -7.32 -2.13 0.70
N PHE A 91 -6.67 -3.12 0.09
CA PHE A 91 -5.45 -3.72 0.63
C PHE A 91 -4.31 -2.71 0.73
N LEU A 92 -4.01 -1.98 -0.33
CA LEU A 92 -2.91 -1.01 -0.36
C LEU A 92 -3.14 0.16 0.60
N ALA A 93 -4.37 0.64 0.73
CA ALA A 93 -4.70 1.69 1.70
C ALA A 93 -4.50 1.22 3.15
N GLU A 94 -4.95 -0.01 3.49
CA GLU A 94 -4.70 -0.60 4.80
C GLU A 94 -3.20 -0.83 5.04
N PHE A 95 -2.49 -1.34 4.05
CA PHE A 95 -1.04 -1.57 4.11
C PHE A 95 -0.27 -0.28 4.36
N LEU A 96 -0.52 0.76 3.57
CA LEU A 96 0.10 2.08 3.74
C LEU A 96 -0.23 2.68 5.11
N ARG A 97 -1.46 2.55 5.57
CA ARG A 97 -1.86 3.01 6.89
C ARG A 97 -1.05 2.38 8.01
N VAL A 98 -0.79 1.06 7.92
CA VAL A 98 -0.01 0.33 8.91
C VAL A 98 1.47 0.71 8.84
N THR A 99 2.03 0.81 7.65
CA THR A 99 3.47 1.08 7.44
C THR A 99 3.85 2.54 7.67
N MET A 100 2.95 3.48 7.33
CA MET A 100 3.25 4.93 7.34
C MET A 100 2.89 5.63 8.66
N ARG A 101 2.27 4.94 9.61
CA ARG A 101 1.68 5.56 10.81
C ARG A 101 2.68 6.35 11.66
N SER A 102 3.91 5.91 11.72
CA SER A 102 4.98 6.50 12.54
C SER A 102 6.13 7.03 11.71
N GLU A 103 5.99 7.03 10.39
CA GLU A 103 7.03 7.47 9.49
C GLU A 103 7.00 8.99 9.31
N PRO A 104 8.16 9.63 9.25
CA PRO A 104 8.25 11.04 8.90
C PRO A 104 7.76 11.27 7.47
N ALA A 105 7.35 12.49 7.18
CA ALA A 105 6.98 12.89 5.82
C ALA A 105 8.14 12.68 4.86
N SER A 106 7.87 12.03 3.74
CA SER A 106 8.83 11.80 2.66
C SER A 106 8.20 12.17 1.31
N PRO A 107 8.59 13.30 0.70
CA PRO A 107 8.06 13.70 -0.61
C PRO A 107 8.30 12.66 -1.70
N LEU A 108 9.46 11.99 -1.71
CA LEU A 108 9.76 10.95 -2.69
C LEU A 108 8.85 9.73 -2.56
N LEU A 109 8.59 9.29 -1.32
CA LEU A 109 7.66 8.20 -1.05
C LEU A 109 6.24 8.61 -1.43
N PHE A 110 5.82 9.82 -1.09
CA PHE A 110 4.50 10.34 -1.48
C PHE A 110 4.32 10.32 -3.00
N GLU A 111 5.30 10.83 -3.76
CA GLU A 111 5.28 10.78 -5.22
C GLU A 111 5.20 9.36 -5.76
N TYR A 112 5.95 8.44 -5.19
CA TYR A 112 5.89 7.03 -5.57
C TYR A 112 4.47 6.45 -5.40
N VAL A 113 3.85 6.68 -4.24
CA VAL A 113 2.49 6.21 -3.96
C VAL A 113 1.47 6.89 -4.87
N TRP A 114 1.58 8.21 -5.04
CA TRP A 114 0.69 9.01 -5.89
C TRP A 114 0.68 8.53 -7.33
N ASN A 115 1.86 8.38 -7.92
CA ASN A 115 2.02 7.94 -9.31
C ASN A 115 1.61 6.47 -9.50
N SER A 116 1.84 5.62 -8.49
CA SER A 116 1.41 4.22 -8.52
C SER A 116 -0.12 4.09 -8.52
N ILE A 117 -0.82 4.91 -7.74
CA ILE A 117 -2.29 4.94 -7.74
C ILE A 117 -2.80 5.43 -9.11
N GLU A 118 -2.19 6.46 -9.68
CA GLU A 118 -2.55 6.95 -11.01
C GLU A 118 -2.36 5.89 -12.08
N TRP A 119 -1.23 5.17 -12.03
CA TRP A 119 -0.96 4.07 -12.94
C TRP A 119 -2.04 2.97 -12.82
N LEU A 120 -2.37 2.52 -11.60
CA LEU A 120 -3.40 1.50 -11.37
C LEU A 120 -4.76 1.95 -11.88
N ASP A 121 -5.11 3.22 -11.67
CA ASP A 121 -6.39 3.77 -12.07
C ASP A 121 -6.54 3.91 -13.60
N THR A 122 -5.45 4.19 -14.30
CA THR A 122 -5.44 4.37 -15.76
C THR A 122 -5.15 3.08 -16.53
N CYS A 123 -4.52 2.09 -15.89
CA CYS A 123 -4.21 0.81 -16.51
C CYS A 123 -5.50 0.03 -16.85
N ARG A 124 -5.62 -0.44 -18.08
CA ARG A 124 -6.81 -1.20 -18.53
C ARG A 124 -6.64 -2.71 -18.43
N GLU A 125 -5.41 -3.21 -18.50
CA GLU A 125 -5.11 -4.64 -18.56
C GLU A 125 -3.83 -4.97 -17.78
N SER A 126 -3.65 -6.23 -17.43
CA SER A 126 -2.37 -6.77 -16.94
C SER A 126 -1.87 -6.22 -15.60
N PHE A 127 -2.77 -5.78 -14.72
CA PHE A 127 -2.44 -5.24 -13.40
C PHE A 127 -2.38 -6.29 -12.26
N ALA A 128 -2.58 -7.58 -12.57
CA ALA A 128 -2.68 -8.63 -11.54
C ALA A 128 -1.45 -8.72 -10.60
N ASN A 129 -0.26 -8.36 -11.08
CA ASN A 129 0.98 -8.37 -10.30
C ASN A 129 1.31 -7.00 -9.66
N PHE A 130 0.47 -5.98 -9.84
CA PHE A 130 0.73 -4.61 -9.40
C PHE A 130 1.07 -4.51 -7.92
N HIS A 131 0.29 -5.16 -7.06
CA HIS A 131 0.49 -5.12 -5.62
C HIS A 131 1.86 -5.68 -5.19
N LEU A 132 2.36 -6.71 -5.86
CA LEU A 132 3.69 -7.29 -5.59
C LEU A 132 4.80 -6.31 -5.96
N VAL A 133 4.72 -5.71 -7.14
CA VAL A 133 5.67 -4.69 -7.62
C VAL A 133 5.64 -3.48 -6.71
N PHE A 134 4.44 -3.01 -6.34
CA PHE A 134 4.27 -1.89 -5.45
C PHE A 134 4.93 -2.12 -4.08
N LEU A 135 4.67 -3.27 -3.44
CA LEU A 135 5.24 -3.59 -2.14
C LEU A 135 6.78 -3.72 -2.20
N LEU A 136 7.31 -4.38 -3.22
CA LEU A 136 8.76 -4.55 -3.36
C LEU A 136 9.47 -3.19 -3.43
N HIS A 137 8.99 -2.31 -4.31
CA HIS A 137 9.61 -1.00 -4.46
C HIS A 137 9.35 -0.06 -3.27
N LEU A 138 8.23 -0.23 -2.57
CA LEU A 138 7.95 0.53 -1.36
C LEU A 138 8.97 0.25 -0.25
N ALA A 139 9.50 -0.99 -0.14
CA ALA A 139 10.50 -1.37 0.87
C ALA A 139 11.78 -0.52 0.80
N ARG A 140 12.14 0.02 -0.37
CA ARG A 140 13.28 0.95 -0.55
C ARG A 140 13.19 2.19 0.32
N PHE A 141 11.99 2.75 0.44
CA PHE A 141 11.77 3.98 1.19
C PHE A 141 11.90 3.78 2.70
N PHE A 142 11.79 2.53 3.16
CA PHE A 142 12.00 2.13 4.56
C PHE A 142 13.42 1.60 4.82
N GLY A 143 14.27 1.48 3.77
CA GLY A 143 15.66 1.03 3.90
C GLY A 143 15.86 -0.47 4.10
N PHE A 144 14.82 -1.29 3.86
CA PHE A 144 14.92 -2.75 3.96
C PHE A 144 14.55 -3.48 2.66
N GLU A 145 14.88 -2.90 1.50
CA GLU A 145 14.68 -3.62 0.23
C GLU A 145 15.43 -4.96 0.23
N PRO A 146 14.73 -6.08 -0.05
CA PRO A 146 15.41 -7.38 -0.09
C PRO A 146 16.38 -7.46 -1.26
N ASN A 147 17.57 -8.03 -1.02
CA ASN A 147 18.51 -8.34 -2.10
C ASN A 147 18.09 -9.65 -2.78
N LEU A 148 17.46 -9.52 -3.95
CA LEU A 148 16.95 -10.65 -4.74
C LEU A 148 17.87 -10.99 -5.93
N GLU A 149 19.13 -10.52 -5.91
CA GLU A 149 20.10 -10.81 -6.98
C GLU A 149 20.50 -12.29 -7.00
N ALA A 150 20.62 -12.80 -8.22
CA ALA A 150 21.04 -14.10 -8.66
C ALA A 150 21.43 -15.13 -7.58
N PRO A 151 20.46 -15.88 -7.01
CA PRO A 151 20.78 -16.90 -6.02
C PRO A 151 21.52 -18.07 -6.69
N SER A 152 22.40 -18.71 -5.94
CA SER A 152 22.87 -20.04 -6.32
C SER A 152 21.73 -21.06 -6.29
N PRO A 153 21.78 -22.16 -7.04
CA PRO A 153 20.78 -23.20 -6.94
C PRO A 153 20.59 -23.70 -5.50
N ASN A 154 19.36 -23.98 -5.12
CA ASN A 154 19.01 -24.53 -3.80
C ASN A 154 19.37 -23.61 -2.59
N CYS A 155 19.37 -22.28 -2.77
CA CYS A 155 19.53 -21.34 -1.69
C CYS A 155 18.25 -21.16 -0.86
N TYR A 156 18.44 -20.97 0.43
CA TYR A 156 17.44 -20.40 1.32
C TYR A 156 17.37 -18.88 1.12
N PHE A 157 16.27 -18.28 1.50
CA PHE A 157 16.20 -16.82 1.66
C PHE A 157 15.98 -16.48 3.12
N ASP A 158 16.90 -15.76 3.70
CA ASP A 158 16.83 -15.29 5.08
C ASP A 158 16.02 -13.98 5.12
N LEU A 159 14.86 -14.02 5.79
CA LEU A 159 13.98 -12.85 5.89
C LEU A 159 14.52 -11.79 6.84
N GLU A 160 15.39 -12.15 7.79
CA GLU A 160 15.97 -11.16 8.75
C GLU A 160 17.04 -10.32 8.08
N SER A 161 17.93 -10.94 7.31
CA SER A 161 18.97 -10.24 6.57
C SER A 161 18.52 -9.72 5.20
N GLY A 162 17.40 -10.21 4.68
CA GLY A 162 16.92 -9.88 3.34
C GLY A 162 17.80 -10.39 2.21
N THR A 163 18.50 -11.53 2.39
CA THR A 163 19.49 -12.05 1.43
C THR A 163 19.37 -13.56 1.21
N PHE A 164 19.87 -14.04 0.06
CA PHE A 164 20.04 -15.47 -0.17
C PHE A 164 21.23 -16.04 0.57
N THR A 165 21.09 -17.26 1.09
CA THR A 165 22.17 -18.01 1.78
C THR A 165 22.16 -19.49 1.39
N THR A 166 23.34 -20.10 1.29
CA THR A 166 23.48 -21.53 1.05
C THR A 166 23.40 -22.35 2.34
N VAL A 167 23.56 -21.72 3.49
CA VAL A 167 23.47 -22.35 4.81
C VAL A 167 22.13 -21.99 5.43
N ARG A 168 21.39 -23.00 5.89
CA ARG A 168 20.10 -22.78 6.56
C ARG A 168 20.29 -21.97 7.84
N PRO A 169 19.65 -20.79 7.99
CA PRO A 169 19.65 -20.03 9.24
C PRO A 169 19.05 -20.84 10.40
N LEU A 170 19.49 -20.55 11.63
CA LEU A 170 18.99 -21.23 12.83
C LEU A 170 17.64 -20.71 13.34
N HIS A 171 17.23 -19.51 12.89
CA HIS A 171 15.93 -18.90 13.22
C HIS A 171 14.83 -19.38 12.26
N PRO A 172 13.54 -19.23 12.62
CA PRO A 172 12.42 -19.71 11.80
C PRO A 172 12.08 -18.81 10.61
N ASN A 173 12.62 -17.57 10.56
CA ASN A 173 12.30 -16.57 9.53
C ASN A 173 13.10 -16.82 8.25
N VAL A 174 12.85 -17.95 7.59
CA VAL A 174 13.58 -18.40 6.41
C VAL A 174 12.62 -19.03 5.41
N LEU A 175 12.80 -18.73 4.13
CA LEU A 175 12.16 -19.45 3.05
C LEU A 175 13.01 -20.65 2.61
N LEU A 176 12.36 -21.78 2.41
CA LEU A 176 12.99 -22.97 1.84
C LEU A 176 13.33 -22.73 0.37
N PRO A 177 14.27 -23.51 -0.20
CA PRO A 177 14.70 -23.33 -1.60
C PRO A 177 13.54 -23.33 -2.61
N GLU A 178 12.51 -24.17 -2.41
CA GLU A 178 11.36 -24.24 -3.30
C GLU A 178 10.52 -22.95 -3.28
N GLU A 179 10.46 -22.26 -2.12
CA GLU A 179 9.75 -21.00 -1.97
C GLU A 179 10.61 -19.83 -2.47
N ALA A 180 11.89 -19.85 -2.13
CA ALA A 180 12.86 -18.81 -2.44
C ALA A 180 13.13 -18.65 -3.95
N GLN A 181 13.00 -19.71 -4.74
CA GLN A 181 13.20 -19.69 -6.20
C GLN A 181 12.26 -18.76 -6.97
N LEU A 182 11.12 -18.35 -6.37
CA LEU A 182 10.20 -17.40 -6.99
C LEU A 182 10.64 -15.94 -6.81
N LEU A 183 11.47 -15.63 -5.81
CA LEU A 183 11.82 -14.26 -5.44
C LEU A 183 12.56 -13.48 -6.55
N PRO A 184 13.51 -14.07 -7.32
CA PRO A 184 14.17 -13.35 -8.41
C PRO A 184 13.19 -12.88 -9.49
N THR A 185 12.00 -13.50 -9.58
CA THR A 185 10.95 -13.05 -10.49
C THR A 185 10.42 -11.66 -10.11
N LEU A 186 10.31 -11.36 -8.80
CA LEU A 186 9.90 -10.03 -8.33
C LEU A 186 10.87 -8.93 -8.77
N MET A 187 12.18 -9.19 -8.68
CA MET A 187 13.20 -8.21 -9.05
C MET A 187 13.14 -7.80 -10.53
N ARG A 188 12.68 -8.72 -11.38
CA ARG A 188 12.55 -8.50 -12.83
C ARG A 188 11.29 -7.74 -13.21
N MET A 189 10.34 -7.59 -12.27
CA MET A 189 9.07 -6.89 -12.49
C MET A 189 9.18 -5.42 -12.13
N ASN A 190 8.61 -4.59 -12.99
CA ASN A 190 8.27 -3.20 -12.69
C ASN A 190 6.91 -2.88 -13.32
N LEU A 191 6.40 -1.67 -13.14
CA LEU A 191 5.09 -1.30 -13.69
C LEU A 191 5.00 -1.46 -15.22
N ALA A 192 6.11 -1.30 -15.94
CA ALA A 192 6.15 -1.47 -17.40
C ALA A 192 6.26 -2.94 -17.84
N THR A 193 6.93 -3.80 -17.05
CA THR A 193 7.26 -5.18 -17.46
C THR A 193 6.43 -6.26 -16.76
N MET A 194 5.71 -5.96 -15.69
CA MET A 194 5.01 -6.96 -14.88
C MET A 194 3.94 -7.77 -15.67
N HIS A 195 3.41 -7.22 -16.76
CA HIS A 195 2.47 -7.89 -17.65
C HIS A 195 3.09 -9.08 -18.41
N LEU A 196 4.42 -9.12 -18.53
CA LEU A 196 5.17 -10.21 -19.16
C LEU A 196 5.27 -11.45 -18.25
N PHE A 197 5.02 -11.31 -16.96
CA PHE A 197 5.16 -12.39 -15.98
C PHE A 197 3.80 -13.01 -15.67
N LYS A 198 3.57 -14.19 -16.22
CA LYS A 198 2.34 -14.96 -16.02
C LYS A 198 2.46 -15.80 -14.74
N LEU A 199 2.25 -15.18 -13.59
CA LEU A 199 2.18 -15.91 -12.32
C LEU A 199 0.82 -16.59 -12.18
N SER A 200 0.81 -17.81 -11.62
CA SER A 200 -0.44 -18.43 -11.15
C SER A 200 -0.99 -17.70 -9.92
N GLY A 201 -2.26 -17.90 -9.57
CA GLY A 201 -2.83 -17.35 -8.32
C GLY A 201 -2.07 -17.81 -7.09
N GLU A 202 -1.67 -19.10 -7.06
CA GLU A 202 -0.86 -19.65 -5.97
C GLU A 202 0.51 -18.97 -5.85
N GLN A 203 1.22 -18.76 -6.96
CA GLN A 203 2.51 -18.06 -6.98
C GLN A 203 2.36 -16.61 -6.49
N ARG A 204 1.31 -15.88 -6.93
CA ARG A 204 1.03 -14.54 -6.41
C ARG A 204 0.76 -14.55 -4.90
N SER A 205 -0.03 -15.51 -4.43
CA SER A 205 -0.32 -15.66 -3.00
C SER A 205 0.93 -15.99 -2.18
N GLN A 206 1.84 -16.81 -2.69
CA GLN A 206 3.12 -17.11 -2.04
C GLN A 206 4.00 -15.86 -1.94
N LEU A 207 4.17 -15.13 -3.04
CA LEU A 207 4.95 -13.88 -3.06
C LEU A 207 4.33 -12.80 -2.17
N LEU A 208 3.00 -12.70 -2.12
CA LEU A 208 2.31 -11.77 -1.24
C LEU A 208 2.48 -12.13 0.25
N ARG A 209 2.44 -13.43 0.60
CA ARG A 209 2.75 -13.89 1.96
C ARG A 209 4.19 -13.59 2.34
N PHE A 210 5.13 -13.81 1.42
CA PHE A 210 6.53 -13.43 1.62
C PHE A 210 6.63 -11.94 1.94
N MET A 211 6.10 -11.06 1.09
CA MET A 211 6.16 -9.61 1.31
C MET A 211 5.52 -9.21 2.64
N ASN A 212 4.36 -9.75 2.98
CA ASN A 212 3.69 -9.45 4.25
C ASN A 212 4.52 -9.87 5.46
N ASN A 213 5.13 -11.07 5.44
CA ASN A 213 5.98 -11.55 6.53
C ASN A 213 7.28 -10.75 6.62
N TYR A 214 7.85 -10.40 5.48
CA TYR A 214 9.03 -9.56 5.39
C TYR A 214 8.81 -8.19 6.05
N TYR A 215 7.72 -7.51 5.69
CA TYR A 215 7.35 -6.25 6.32
C TYR A 215 7.06 -6.39 7.82
N LYS A 216 6.42 -7.48 8.25
CA LYS A 216 6.18 -7.75 9.69
C LYS A 216 7.47 -7.85 10.51
N LEU A 217 8.56 -8.35 9.93
CA LEU A 217 9.87 -8.45 10.61
C LEU A 217 10.58 -7.10 10.68
N HIS A 218 10.44 -6.28 9.64
CA HIS A 218 11.23 -5.04 9.52
C HIS A 218 10.50 -3.78 10.02
N ILE A 219 9.17 -3.81 10.15
CA ILE A 219 8.39 -2.68 10.69
C ILE A 219 7.91 -2.98 12.10
N PRO A 220 8.31 -2.18 13.11
CA PRO A 220 7.84 -2.36 14.47
C PRO A 220 6.32 -2.24 14.59
N ASN A 221 5.70 -3.12 15.37
CA ASN A 221 4.25 -3.12 15.62
C ASN A 221 3.38 -3.20 14.35
N PHE A 222 3.87 -3.86 13.31
CA PHE A 222 3.10 -4.10 12.10
C PHE A 222 1.81 -4.86 12.41
N ALA A 223 0.66 -4.22 12.24
CA ALA A 223 -0.64 -4.79 12.54
C ALA A 223 -1.06 -5.84 11.51
N GLU A 224 -1.90 -6.80 11.91
CA GLU A 224 -2.47 -7.76 10.98
C GLU A 224 -3.41 -7.08 9.97
N LEU A 225 -3.24 -7.43 8.69
CA LEU A 225 -4.02 -6.87 7.58
C LEU A 225 -5.28 -7.69 7.34
N LYS A 226 -6.43 -7.07 7.54
CA LYS A 226 -7.75 -7.72 7.34
C LYS A 226 -8.05 -7.96 5.86
N SER A 227 -7.61 -7.06 5.00
CA SER A 227 -7.84 -7.12 3.54
C SER A 227 -6.94 -8.13 2.82
N LEU A 228 -5.89 -8.66 3.48
CA LEU A 228 -4.94 -9.59 2.86
C LEU A 228 -5.63 -10.86 2.33
N LYS A 229 -6.52 -11.46 3.12
CA LYS A 229 -7.27 -12.67 2.71
C LYS A 229 -8.17 -12.40 1.53
N VAL A 230 -8.87 -11.27 1.55
CA VAL A 230 -9.78 -10.88 0.45
C VAL A 230 -8.99 -10.67 -0.84
N LEU A 231 -7.83 -10.03 -0.76
CA LEU A 231 -6.96 -9.86 -1.92
C LEU A 231 -6.49 -11.21 -2.48
N GLN A 232 -6.11 -12.14 -1.63
CA GLN A 232 -5.69 -13.49 -2.05
C GLN A 232 -6.81 -14.24 -2.76
N GLU A 233 -8.04 -14.18 -2.25
CA GLU A 233 -9.20 -14.84 -2.86
C GLU A 233 -9.54 -14.26 -4.25
N VAL A 234 -9.43 -12.96 -4.44
CA VAL A 234 -9.73 -12.30 -5.73
C VAL A 234 -8.68 -12.60 -6.80
N PHE A 235 -7.43 -12.81 -6.39
CA PHE A 235 -6.30 -13.06 -7.30
C PHE A 235 -5.77 -14.51 -7.28
N ALA A 236 -6.54 -15.43 -6.66
CA ALA A 236 -6.24 -16.85 -6.63
C ALA A 236 -6.30 -17.51 -8.02
#